data_8764a01a9e801900c615895b11ca1821
#
_entry.id   8764a01a9e801900c615895b11ca1821
#
_cell.length_a   1.000
_cell.length_b   1.000
_cell.length_c   1.000
_cell.angle_alpha   90.00
_cell.angle_beta   90.00
_cell.angle_gamma   90.00
#
_symmetry.space_group_name_H-M   'P 1'
#
loop_
_entity.id
_entity.type
_entity.pdbx_description
1 polymer ?
#
loop_
_entity_poly.entity_id
_entity_poly.type
_entity_poly.pdbx_seq_one_letter_code
_entity_poly.pdbx_strand_id
1 'polypeptide(L)'
;MSGPQDILIGEDKLTEKCGVFGTFGASKEAARLAYYGLWALQHRGQESSGIASADTKNIYDHSDFGLVAHVYKDEDLSALHGHVSIGHNRYSTSGGRDACYNQPLINKDRTLAFAHNGNLPETHKLEKFLKKHKVEIGALNDSGMMAAAIEVYMQDGLTIEDAIEKSYPLFQGVFSALAMGKDRLVAFRDKFGIRPLSIAELDGGYVVSSETCAYDTIGAKF
;
A
#
# COMPACT_ATOMS: atom_id res chain seq x y z
N MET A 1 -46.67 32.16 -1.40
CA MET A 1 -45.30 32.41 -0.92
C MET A 1 -44.70 31.02 -0.70
N SER A 2 -43.93 30.53 -1.66
CA SER A 2 -43.23 29.25 -1.61
C SER A 2 -41.91 29.47 -0.86
N GLY A 3 -41.73 28.73 0.24
CA GLY A 3 -40.51 28.71 1.03
C GLY A 3 -39.33 28.12 0.23
N PRO A 4 -38.08 28.35 0.64
CA PRO A 4 -36.91 27.83 -0.04
C PRO A 4 -36.93 26.31 0.03
N GLN A 5 -36.75 25.66 -1.14
CA GLN A 5 -36.56 24.23 -1.22
C GLN A 5 -35.20 23.90 -0.59
N ASP A 6 -35.23 23.07 0.45
CA ASP A 6 -34.05 22.45 1.00
C ASP A 6 -33.35 21.63 -0.10
N ILE A 7 -32.23 22.13 -0.58
CA ILE A 7 -31.33 21.33 -1.40
C ILE A 7 -30.74 20.29 -0.47
N LEU A 8 -31.27 19.08 -0.52
CA LEU A 8 -30.65 17.89 0.07
C LEU A 8 -29.30 17.70 -0.65
N ILE A 9 -28.26 18.30 -0.13
CA ILE A 9 -26.89 17.93 -0.44
C ILE A 9 -26.76 16.52 0.15
N GLY A 10 -26.83 15.53 -0.71
CA GLY A 10 -26.50 14.15 -0.31
C GLY A 10 -25.16 14.18 0.40
N GLU A 11 -25.12 13.63 1.61
CA GLU A 11 -23.88 13.45 2.38
C GLU A 11 -23.00 12.36 1.70
N ASP A 12 -22.55 12.60 0.48
CA ASP A 12 -21.36 11.95 -0.05
C ASP A 12 -20.14 12.60 0.63
N LYS A 13 -19.95 12.22 1.91
CA LYS A 13 -18.68 12.48 2.57
C LYS A 13 -17.62 11.83 1.71
N LEU A 14 -16.77 12.65 1.08
CA LEU A 14 -15.50 12.21 0.52
C LEU A 14 -14.66 11.65 1.67
N THR A 15 -14.90 10.39 2.04
CA THR A 15 -14.14 9.70 3.06
C THR A 15 -12.83 9.26 2.44
N GLU A 16 -11.73 9.82 2.91
CA GLU A 16 -10.40 9.36 2.58
C GLU A 16 -10.29 7.88 2.98
N LYS A 17 -9.79 7.08 2.06
CA LYS A 17 -9.78 5.63 2.19
C LYS A 17 -8.36 5.10 2.05
N CYS A 18 -7.95 4.23 2.98
CA CYS A 18 -6.64 3.61 3.09
C CYS A 18 -5.49 4.61 3.32
N GLY A 19 -4.46 4.15 3.98
CA GLY A 19 -3.20 4.85 4.19
C GLY A 19 -2.03 3.94 3.86
N VAL A 20 -1.02 4.48 3.17
CA VAL A 20 0.24 3.78 2.90
C VAL A 20 1.39 4.53 3.55
N PHE A 21 2.35 3.77 4.06
CA PHE A 21 3.61 4.26 4.59
C PHE A 21 4.76 3.37 4.12
N GLY A 22 5.91 3.94 3.82
CA GLY A 22 7.11 3.21 3.45
C GLY A 22 8.37 3.89 3.97
N THR A 23 9.41 3.11 4.23
CA THR A 23 10.72 3.62 4.65
C THR A 23 11.84 2.78 4.05
N PHE A 24 12.94 3.45 3.71
CA PHE A 24 14.15 2.83 3.16
C PHE A 24 15.40 3.49 3.75
N GLY A 25 16.27 2.69 4.36
CA GLY A 25 17.60 3.10 4.81
C GLY A 25 17.64 3.98 6.06
N ALA A 26 16.50 4.43 6.57
CA ALA A 26 16.41 5.32 7.73
C ALA A 26 16.69 4.61 9.07
N SER A 27 16.47 3.31 9.15
CA SER A 27 16.68 2.52 10.36
C SER A 27 16.85 1.03 10.03
N LYS A 28 17.53 0.29 10.91
CA LYS A 28 17.54 -1.17 10.88
C LYS A 28 16.24 -1.78 11.45
N GLU A 29 15.43 -0.98 12.11
CA GLU A 29 14.10 -1.34 12.62
C GLU A 29 13.00 -0.64 11.79
N ALA A 30 13.07 -0.79 10.46
CA ALA A 30 12.17 -0.13 9.53
C ALA A 30 10.68 -0.42 9.82
N ALA A 31 10.35 -1.60 10.31
CA ALA A 31 8.98 -1.96 10.70
C ALA A 31 8.44 -1.12 11.86
N ARG A 32 9.28 -0.71 12.82
CA ARG A 32 8.86 0.20 13.90
C ARG A 32 8.54 1.59 13.37
N LEU A 33 9.30 2.08 12.40
CA LEU A 33 8.98 3.34 11.72
C LEU A 33 7.64 3.24 10.97
N ALA A 34 7.41 2.11 10.28
CA ALA A 34 6.14 1.85 9.61
C ALA A 34 4.98 1.78 10.61
N TYR A 35 5.15 1.15 11.77
CA TYR A 35 4.15 1.13 12.84
C TYR A 35 3.75 2.55 13.28
N TYR A 36 4.70 3.43 13.60
CA TYR A 36 4.42 4.80 14.00
C TYR A 36 3.79 5.62 12.87
N GLY A 37 4.26 5.42 11.62
CA GLY A 37 3.66 6.06 10.46
C GLY A 37 2.20 5.63 10.24
N LEU A 38 1.90 4.33 10.34
CA LEU A 38 0.53 3.81 10.25
C LEU A 38 -0.35 4.24 11.42
N TRP A 39 0.22 4.36 12.62
CA TRP A 39 -0.50 4.87 13.78
C TRP A 39 -0.95 6.32 13.55
N ALA A 40 -0.10 7.16 13.00
CA ALA A 40 -0.48 8.53 12.61
C ALA A 40 -1.53 8.57 11.49
N LEU A 41 -1.54 7.55 10.61
CA LEU A 41 -2.51 7.39 9.52
C LEU A 41 -3.77 6.61 9.92
N GLN A 42 -4.01 6.34 11.22
CA GLN A 42 -5.13 5.51 11.67
C GLN A 42 -6.51 6.05 11.25
N HIS A 43 -6.64 7.36 11.12
CA HIS A 43 -7.87 8.02 10.66
C HIS A 43 -8.25 7.65 9.21
N ARG A 44 -7.30 7.16 8.42
CA ARG A 44 -7.51 6.75 7.02
C ARG A 44 -8.03 5.30 6.89
N GLY A 45 -7.79 4.43 7.88
CA GLY A 45 -8.25 3.05 7.82
C GLY A 45 -8.29 2.39 9.19
N GLN A 46 -9.39 1.70 9.50
CA GLN A 46 -9.66 1.11 10.82
C GLN A 46 -10.05 -0.37 10.76
N GLU A 47 -10.09 -0.96 9.56
CA GLU A 47 -10.53 -2.35 9.38
C GLU A 47 -9.40 -3.34 9.61
N SER A 48 -8.26 -3.10 8.97
CA SER A 48 -7.07 -3.92 9.13
C SER A 48 -5.81 -3.08 8.95
N SER A 49 -4.71 -3.58 9.48
CA SER A 49 -3.38 -3.01 9.30
C SER A 49 -2.39 -4.11 8.95
N GLY A 50 -1.42 -3.82 8.10
CA GLY A 50 -0.35 -4.73 7.76
C GLY A 50 0.96 -4.00 7.52
N ILE A 51 2.06 -4.68 7.88
CA ILE A 51 3.44 -4.23 7.66
C ILE A 51 4.20 -5.37 7.00
N ALA A 52 4.97 -5.04 5.96
CA ALA A 52 6.02 -5.90 5.45
C ALA A 52 7.37 -5.21 5.59
N SER A 53 8.43 -5.98 5.88
CA SER A 53 9.80 -5.49 5.97
C SER A 53 10.77 -6.44 5.28
N ALA A 54 11.99 -5.98 4.99
CA ALA A 54 13.01 -6.83 4.39
C ALA A 54 14.44 -6.48 4.84
N ASP A 55 15.27 -7.53 4.92
CA ASP A 55 16.65 -7.50 5.41
C ASP A 55 17.71 -7.82 4.33
N THR A 56 17.41 -7.63 3.05
CA THR A 56 18.17 -8.03 1.86
C THR A 56 18.07 -9.50 1.48
N LYS A 57 17.71 -10.38 2.41
CA LYS A 57 17.59 -11.83 2.16
C LYS A 57 16.13 -12.28 2.11
N ASN A 58 15.34 -11.80 3.04
CA ASN A 58 13.96 -12.24 3.25
C ASN A 58 13.02 -11.04 3.31
N ILE A 59 11.77 -11.28 2.94
CA ILE A 59 10.63 -10.40 3.23
C ILE A 59 9.87 -11.03 4.41
N TYR A 60 9.59 -10.25 5.43
CA TYR A 60 8.78 -10.59 6.60
C TYR A 60 7.49 -9.79 6.53
N ASP A 61 6.40 -10.32 7.05
CA ASP A 61 5.12 -9.62 7.10
C ASP A 61 4.29 -10.01 8.31
N HIS A 62 3.47 -9.08 8.76
CA HIS A 62 2.42 -9.29 9.75
C HIS A 62 1.23 -8.41 9.39
N SER A 63 0.03 -8.98 9.38
CA SER A 63 -1.22 -8.23 9.17
C SER A 63 -2.37 -8.89 9.90
N ASP A 64 -3.28 -8.07 10.44
CA ASP A 64 -4.50 -8.56 11.08
C ASP A 64 -5.61 -7.49 11.01
N PHE A 65 -6.80 -7.89 11.38
CA PHE A 65 -7.96 -6.99 11.53
C PHE A 65 -7.86 -6.18 12.80
N GLY A 66 -8.17 -4.90 12.68
CA GLY A 66 -8.22 -3.99 13.82
C GLY A 66 -7.39 -2.72 13.64
N LEU A 67 -7.34 -1.95 14.71
CA LEU A 67 -6.54 -0.73 14.78
C LEU A 67 -5.05 -1.08 14.93
N VAL A 68 -4.17 -0.22 14.42
CA VAL A 68 -2.70 -0.40 14.48
C VAL A 68 -2.24 -0.80 15.89
N ALA A 69 -2.72 -0.12 16.93
CA ALA A 69 -2.34 -0.42 18.32
C ALA A 69 -2.80 -1.80 18.83
N HIS A 70 -3.73 -2.46 18.12
CA HIS A 70 -4.24 -3.78 18.50
C HIS A 70 -3.63 -4.91 17.66
N VAL A 71 -3.24 -4.60 16.41
CA VAL A 71 -2.69 -5.56 15.46
C VAL A 71 -1.26 -5.96 15.85
N TYR A 72 -0.45 -5.02 16.34
CA TYR A 72 0.97 -5.28 16.60
C TYR A 72 1.29 -5.28 18.08
N LYS A 73 1.91 -6.37 18.52
CA LYS A 73 2.63 -6.46 19.78
C LYS A 73 4.13 -6.23 19.55
N ASP A 74 4.87 -6.06 20.61
CA ASP A 74 6.33 -5.85 20.51
C ASP A 74 7.07 -7.04 19.88
N GLU A 75 6.59 -8.26 20.14
CA GLU A 75 7.11 -9.50 19.54
C GLU A 75 6.90 -9.52 18.03
N ASP A 76 5.74 -9.09 17.54
CA ASP A 76 5.41 -9.05 16.11
C ASP A 76 6.33 -8.05 15.38
N LEU A 77 6.49 -6.85 15.93
CA LEU A 77 7.39 -5.84 15.36
C LEU A 77 8.86 -6.28 15.41
N SER A 78 9.27 -7.01 16.46
CA SER A 78 10.63 -7.51 16.61
C SER A 78 10.95 -8.63 15.63
N ALA A 79 9.93 -9.35 15.12
CA ALA A 79 10.08 -10.38 14.09
C ALA A 79 10.19 -9.79 12.66
N LEU A 80 9.80 -8.54 12.48
CA LEU A 80 9.86 -7.84 11.19
C LEU A 80 11.22 -7.15 11.00
N HIS A 81 12.22 -7.96 10.61
CA HIS A 81 13.60 -7.47 10.47
C HIS A 81 13.82 -6.64 9.21
N GLY A 82 14.81 -5.74 9.27
CA GLY A 82 15.39 -5.12 8.09
C GLY A 82 15.34 -3.60 8.06
N HIS A 83 15.82 -3.05 6.95
CA HIS A 83 16.07 -1.64 6.72
C HIS A 83 15.10 -1.02 5.71
N VAL A 84 14.23 -1.80 5.13
CA VAL A 84 13.14 -1.36 4.26
C VAL A 84 11.82 -1.93 4.78
N SER A 85 10.77 -1.13 4.72
CA SER A 85 9.43 -1.55 5.16
C SER A 85 8.35 -0.78 4.40
N ILE A 86 7.22 -1.44 4.16
CA ILE A 86 5.98 -0.81 3.73
C ILE A 86 4.84 -1.21 4.65
N GLY A 87 3.89 -0.31 4.83
CA GLY A 87 2.71 -0.54 5.65
C GLY A 87 1.43 -0.02 5.01
N HIS A 88 0.31 -0.58 5.42
CA HIS A 88 -1.02 -0.25 4.92
C HIS A 88 -2.07 -0.29 6.01
N ASN A 89 -2.90 0.75 6.09
CA ASN A 89 -4.16 0.76 6.84
C ASN A 89 -5.32 0.68 5.88
N ARG A 90 -6.18 -0.34 6.05
CA ARG A 90 -7.34 -0.55 5.19
C ARG A 90 -8.58 0.12 5.75
N TYR A 91 -9.29 0.78 4.84
CA TYR A 91 -10.67 1.21 5.04
C TYR A 91 -11.57 0.41 4.10
N SER A 92 -12.53 -0.32 4.62
CA SER A 92 -13.49 -1.06 3.78
C SER A 92 -14.75 -0.24 3.51
N THR A 93 -15.16 -0.21 2.25
CA THR A 93 -16.43 0.38 1.82
C THR A 93 -17.44 -0.65 1.36
N SER A 94 -17.00 -1.86 1.06
CA SER A 94 -17.86 -2.94 0.57
C SER A 94 -17.09 -4.26 0.60
N GLY A 95 -17.72 -5.28 1.13
CA GLY A 95 -17.17 -6.64 1.12
C GLY A 95 -16.76 -7.13 2.50
N GLY A 96 -17.00 -8.40 2.75
CA GLY A 96 -16.77 -9.07 4.03
C GLY A 96 -15.31 -8.98 4.53
N ARG A 97 -15.13 -9.29 5.79
CA ARG A 97 -13.82 -9.47 6.43
C ARG A 97 -13.14 -10.72 5.84
N ASP A 98 -12.43 -10.53 4.73
CA ASP A 98 -11.60 -11.56 4.14
C ASP A 98 -10.14 -11.14 4.26
N ALA A 99 -9.37 -11.95 4.98
CA ALA A 99 -7.95 -11.70 5.24
C ALA A 99 -7.10 -11.66 3.95
N CYS A 100 -7.58 -12.26 2.86
CA CYS A 100 -6.88 -12.24 1.57
C CYS A 100 -6.74 -10.82 0.96
N TYR A 101 -7.52 -9.85 1.48
CA TYR A 101 -7.44 -8.44 1.06
C TYR A 101 -6.60 -7.57 1.98
N ASN A 102 -6.05 -8.13 3.06
CA ASN A 102 -5.11 -7.39 3.90
C ASN A 102 -3.83 -7.09 3.11
N GLN A 103 -3.35 -5.88 3.24
CA GLN A 103 -2.13 -5.44 2.57
C GLN A 103 -1.08 -5.09 3.64
N PRO A 104 0.23 -5.18 3.30
CA PRO A 104 0.80 -5.45 1.97
C PRO A 104 0.56 -6.88 1.46
N LEU A 105 0.29 -6.99 0.14
CA LEU A 105 0.20 -8.28 -0.54
C LEU A 105 1.60 -8.83 -0.77
N ILE A 106 1.84 -10.09 -0.39
CA ILE A 106 3.12 -10.75 -0.58
C ILE A 106 2.98 -11.83 -1.65
N ASN A 107 3.83 -11.81 -2.66
CA ASN A 107 3.83 -12.87 -3.66
C ASN A 107 4.39 -14.18 -3.09
N LYS A 108 4.08 -15.30 -3.76
CA LYS A 108 4.40 -16.65 -3.29
C LYS A 108 5.90 -16.86 -3.01
N ASP A 109 6.75 -16.30 -3.87
CA ASP A 109 8.19 -16.46 -3.78
C ASP A 109 8.85 -15.46 -2.81
N ARG A 110 8.04 -14.62 -2.16
CA ARG A 110 8.48 -13.59 -1.21
C ARG A 110 9.59 -12.70 -1.79
N THR A 111 9.37 -12.24 -3.02
CA THR A 111 10.25 -11.32 -3.76
C THR A 111 9.63 -9.95 -3.96
N LEU A 112 8.30 -9.84 -3.74
CA LEU A 112 7.52 -8.62 -3.86
C LEU A 112 6.54 -8.49 -2.70
N ALA A 113 6.53 -7.33 -2.06
CA ALA A 113 5.45 -6.86 -1.21
C ALA A 113 4.82 -5.62 -1.86
N PHE A 114 3.48 -5.52 -1.83
CA PHE A 114 2.75 -4.48 -2.55
C PHE A 114 1.63 -3.90 -1.69
N ALA A 115 1.57 -2.56 -1.61
CA ALA A 115 0.52 -1.82 -0.92
C ALA A 115 -0.07 -0.74 -1.83
N HIS A 116 -1.40 -0.63 -1.84
CA HIS A 116 -2.15 0.21 -2.78
C HIS A 116 -3.25 0.99 -2.06
N ASN A 117 -3.26 2.29 -2.24
CA ASN A 117 -4.34 3.19 -1.85
C ASN A 117 -4.99 3.75 -3.11
N GLY A 118 -6.18 3.30 -3.44
CA GLY A 118 -6.87 3.75 -4.64
C GLY A 118 -7.98 2.84 -5.12
N ASN A 119 -8.34 3.02 -6.38
CA ASN A 119 -9.31 2.20 -7.07
C ASN A 119 -9.05 2.19 -8.58
N LEU A 120 -9.13 1.02 -9.19
CA LEU A 120 -9.09 0.85 -10.64
C LEU A 120 -10.50 0.53 -11.15
N PRO A 121 -11.29 1.52 -11.56
CA PRO A 121 -12.65 1.29 -12.06
C PRO A 121 -12.67 0.52 -13.39
N GLU A 122 -11.57 0.56 -14.14
CA GLU A 122 -11.41 -0.15 -15.40
C GLU A 122 -10.27 -1.17 -15.32
N THR A 123 -10.61 -2.45 -15.18
CA THR A 123 -9.63 -3.55 -15.06
C THR A 123 -9.48 -4.37 -16.34
N HIS A 124 -10.30 -4.12 -17.38
CA HIS A 124 -10.38 -4.99 -18.57
C HIS A 124 -9.03 -5.23 -19.26
N LYS A 125 -8.19 -4.20 -19.41
CA LYS A 125 -6.85 -4.36 -20.01
C LYS A 125 -5.94 -5.20 -19.12
N LEU A 126 -6.00 -4.97 -17.82
CA LEU A 126 -5.24 -5.69 -16.81
C LEU A 126 -5.65 -7.16 -16.76
N GLU A 127 -6.95 -7.46 -16.72
CA GLU A 127 -7.47 -8.82 -16.79
C GLU A 127 -7.06 -9.56 -18.06
N LYS A 128 -7.16 -8.89 -19.22
CA LYS A 128 -6.74 -9.47 -20.50
C LYS A 128 -5.24 -9.81 -20.50
N PHE A 129 -4.41 -8.94 -19.92
CA PHE A 129 -2.98 -9.17 -19.75
C PHE A 129 -2.72 -10.39 -18.86
N LEU A 130 -3.32 -10.44 -17.67
CA LEU A 130 -3.15 -11.52 -16.71
C LEU A 130 -3.61 -12.88 -17.27
N LYS A 131 -4.78 -12.92 -17.93
CA LYS A 131 -5.30 -14.14 -18.61
C LYS A 131 -4.33 -14.62 -19.70
N LYS A 132 -3.74 -13.70 -20.49
CA LYS A 132 -2.73 -14.07 -21.50
C LYS A 132 -1.51 -14.76 -20.88
N HIS A 133 -1.14 -14.37 -19.65
CA HIS A 133 -0.02 -14.94 -18.91
C HIS A 133 -0.44 -16.09 -17.98
N LYS A 134 -1.67 -16.61 -18.14
CA LYS A 134 -2.22 -17.74 -17.39
C LYS A 134 -2.29 -17.50 -15.87
N VAL A 135 -2.46 -16.26 -15.45
CA VAL A 135 -2.71 -15.90 -14.06
C VAL A 135 -4.20 -16.08 -13.76
N GLU A 136 -4.51 -16.79 -12.69
CA GLU A 136 -5.89 -16.94 -12.20
C GLU A 136 -6.33 -15.66 -11.48
N ILE A 137 -7.38 -15.01 -11.99
CA ILE A 137 -7.83 -13.70 -11.49
C ILE A 137 -9.11 -13.75 -10.65
N GLY A 138 -9.76 -14.91 -10.54
CA GLY A 138 -11.10 -15.03 -9.96
C GLY A 138 -11.26 -14.58 -8.51
N ALA A 139 -10.18 -14.59 -7.73
CA ALA A 139 -10.16 -14.15 -6.33
C ALA A 139 -9.39 -12.82 -6.13
N LEU A 140 -8.87 -12.21 -7.19
CA LEU A 140 -8.07 -11.00 -7.10
C LEU A 140 -8.95 -9.74 -7.16
N ASN A 141 -8.74 -8.83 -6.23
CA ASN A 141 -9.19 -7.45 -6.35
C ASN A 141 -8.22 -6.64 -7.24
N ASP A 142 -8.47 -5.36 -7.42
CA ASP A 142 -7.62 -4.45 -8.21
C ASP A 142 -6.16 -4.43 -7.71
N SER A 143 -5.94 -4.36 -6.40
CA SER A 143 -4.59 -4.41 -5.79
C SER A 143 -3.88 -5.73 -6.12
N GLY A 144 -4.58 -6.86 -6.00
CA GLY A 144 -4.05 -8.18 -6.34
C GLY A 144 -3.70 -8.31 -7.81
N MET A 145 -4.54 -7.77 -8.71
CA MET A 145 -4.27 -7.76 -10.14
C MET A 145 -3.08 -6.86 -10.49
N MET A 146 -2.92 -5.70 -9.83
CA MET A 146 -1.74 -4.84 -10.00
C MET A 146 -0.46 -5.57 -9.59
N ALA A 147 -0.45 -6.16 -8.40
CA ALA A 147 0.70 -6.94 -7.90
C ALA A 147 1.06 -8.09 -8.83
N ALA A 148 0.06 -8.85 -9.30
CA ALA A 148 0.25 -9.95 -10.22
C ALA A 148 0.83 -9.51 -11.59
N ALA A 149 0.42 -8.35 -12.10
CA ALA A 149 0.98 -7.83 -13.35
C ALA A 149 2.46 -7.44 -13.22
N ILE A 150 2.84 -6.84 -12.08
CA ILE A 150 4.24 -6.54 -11.76
C ILE A 150 5.03 -7.85 -11.64
N GLU A 151 4.48 -8.83 -10.92
CA GLU A 151 5.11 -10.14 -10.73
C GLU A 151 5.38 -10.87 -12.06
N VAL A 152 4.44 -10.84 -13.01
CA VAL A 152 4.62 -11.43 -14.35
C VAL A 152 5.89 -10.89 -15.02
N TYR A 153 6.09 -9.57 -15.00
CA TYR A 153 7.29 -8.98 -15.59
C TYR A 153 8.57 -9.25 -14.78
N MET A 154 8.46 -9.36 -13.46
CA MET A 154 9.61 -9.78 -12.62
C MET A 154 10.02 -11.24 -12.92
N GLN A 155 9.06 -12.13 -13.18
CA GLN A 155 9.33 -13.52 -13.58
C GLN A 155 9.99 -13.62 -14.98
N ASP A 156 9.74 -12.62 -15.84
CA ASP A 156 10.45 -12.46 -17.13
C ASP A 156 11.88 -11.88 -16.95
N GLY A 157 12.34 -11.68 -15.71
CA GLY A 157 13.69 -11.24 -15.37
C GLY A 157 13.89 -9.73 -15.27
N LEU A 158 12.81 -8.94 -15.28
CA LEU A 158 12.90 -7.49 -15.09
C LEU A 158 13.14 -7.14 -13.61
N THR A 159 13.78 -5.99 -13.39
CA THR A 159 13.82 -5.37 -12.06
C THR A 159 12.41 -4.95 -11.64
N ILE A 160 12.19 -4.71 -10.33
CA ILE A 160 10.89 -4.26 -9.83
C ILE A 160 10.48 -2.91 -10.44
N GLU A 161 11.45 -2.01 -10.66
CA GLU A 161 11.25 -0.71 -11.29
C GLU A 161 10.78 -0.86 -12.74
N ASP A 162 11.50 -1.65 -13.55
CA ASP A 162 11.16 -1.90 -14.95
C ASP A 162 9.82 -2.65 -15.09
N ALA A 163 9.55 -3.59 -14.17
CA ALA A 163 8.28 -4.31 -14.13
C ALA A 163 7.09 -3.38 -13.83
N ILE A 164 7.27 -2.41 -12.92
CA ILE A 164 6.27 -1.38 -12.64
C ILE A 164 6.07 -0.49 -13.86
N GLU A 165 7.14 0.00 -14.48
CA GLU A 165 7.06 0.84 -15.69
C GLU A 165 6.29 0.14 -16.82
N LYS A 166 6.57 -1.13 -17.07
CA LYS A 166 5.86 -1.91 -18.08
C LYS A 166 4.41 -2.21 -17.73
N SER A 167 4.10 -2.39 -16.45
CA SER A 167 2.74 -2.65 -15.98
C SER A 167 1.89 -1.38 -15.94
N TYR A 168 2.50 -0.22 -15.76
CA TYR A 168 1.83 1.05 -15.52
C TYR A 168 0.74 1.41 -16.55
N PRO A 169 0.91 1.19 -17.87
CA PRO A 169 -0.14 1.47 -18.86
C PRO A 169 -1.41 0.61 -18.69
N LEU A 170 -1.34 -0.48 -17.90
CA LEU A 170 -2.48 -1.34 -17.60
C LEU A 170 -3.33 -0.80 -16.44
N PHE A 171 -2.79 0.09 -15.61
CA PHE A 171 -3.41 0.61 -14.41
C PHE A 171 -4.27 1.83 -14.72
N GLN A 172 -5.57 1.61 -14.87
CA GLN A 172 -6.54 2.66 -15.25
C GLN A 172 -7.38 3.06 -14.04
N GLY A 173 -6.98 4.12 -13.37
CA GLY A 173 -7.66 4.60 -12.17
C GLY A 173 -6.91 5.71 -11.46
N VAL A 174 -7.27 5.90 -10.19
CA VAL A 174 -6.64 6.86 -9.29
C VAL A 174 -6.03 6.11 -8.11
N PHE A 175 -4.72 6.22 -7.97
CA PHE A 175 -4.00 5.43 -6.97
C PHE A 175 -2.67 6.06 -6.54
N SER A 176 -2.24 5.67 -5.36
CA SER A 176 -0.86 5.70 -4.91
C SER A 176 -0.47 4.30 -4.41
N ALA A 177 0.73 3.86 -4.71
CA ALA A 177 1.18 2.51 -4.42
C ALA A 177 2.65 2.47 -3.98
N LEU A 178 2.94 1.47 -3.15
CA LEU A 178 4.29 1.12 -2.72
C LEU A 178 4.56 -0.33 -3.11
N ALA A 179 5.70 -0.56 -3.74
CA ALA A 179 6.21 -1.89 -4.03
C ALA A 179 7.58 -2.05 -3.38
N MET A 180 7.80 -3.16 -2.71
CA MET A 180 9.02 -3.44 -1.98
C MET A 180 9.60 -4.78 -2.40
N GLY A 181 10.85 -4.77 -2.79
CA GLY A 181 11.70 -5.96 -2.88
C GLY A 181 12.51 -6.15 -1.59
N LYS A 182 13.49 -7.06 -1.64
CA LYS A 182 14.32 -7.37 -0.47
C LYS A 182 15.28 -6.23 -0.08
N ASP A 183 15.64 -5.37 -1.03
CA ASP A 183 16.59 -4.27 -0.87
C ASP A 183 16.15 -2.99 -1.59
N ARG A 184 14.85 -2.87 -1.91
CA ARG A 184 14.29 -1.80 -2.74
C ARG A 184 12.93 -1.37 -2.25
N LEU A 185 12.66 -0.08 -2.39
CA LEU A 185 11.34 0.52 -2.21
C LEU A 185 11.03 1.39 -3.42
N VAL A 186 9.93 1.11 -4.08
CA VAL A 186 9.41 1.91 -5.20
C VAL A 186 8.08 2.51 -4.80
N ALA A 187 7.98 3.83 -4.90
CA ALA A 187 6.74 4.56 -4.67
C ALA A 187 6.27 5.18 -6.00
N PHE A 188 5.02 4.96 -6.35
CA PHE A 188 4.46 5.48 -7.59
C PHE A 188 2.97 5.79 -7.45
N ARG A 189 2.45 6.63 -8.34
CA ARG A 189 1.04 7.01 -8.35
C ARG A 189 0.55 7.25 -9.77
N ASP A 190 -0.76 7.36 -9.93
CA ASP A 190 -1.37 7.72 -11.21
C ASP A 190 -0.93 9.12 -11.69
N LYS A 191 -1.14 9.38 -12.98
CA LYS A 191 -0.73 10.64 -13.62
C LYS A 191 -1.43 11.91 -13.11
N PHE A 192 -2.57 11.75 -12.42
CA PHE A 192 -3.33 12.87 -11.87
C PHE A 192 -2.94 13.22 -10.44
N GLY A 193 -2.36 12.25 -9.71
CA GLY A 193 -1.92 12.42 -8.34
C GLY A 193 -3.04 12.74 -7.34
N ILE A 194 -4.25 12.21 -7.60
CA ILE A 194 -5.43 12.47 -6.75
C ILE A 194 -5.26 11.82 -5.37
N ARG A 195 -4.74 10.58 -5.34
CA ARG A 195 -4.40 9.96 -4.05
C ARG A 195 -3.10 10.56 -3.52
N PRO A 196 -3.13 11.03 -2.26
CA PRO A 196 -1.95 11.71 -1.71
C PRO A 196 -0.78 10.74 -1.54
N LEU A 197 0.41 11.24 -1.83
CA LEU A 197 1.68 10.56 -1.60
C LEU A 197 2.78 11.62 -1.57
N SER A 198 3.58 11.62 -0.53
CA SER A 198 4.71 12.53 -0.32
C SER A 198 5.94 11.76 0.15
N ILE A 199 7.11 12.37 0.02
CA ILE A 199 8.39 11.80 0.42
C ILE A 199 9.10 12.78 1.36
N ALA A 200 9.81 12.25 2.37
CA ALA A 200 10.62 13.02 3.30
C ALA A 200 11.94 12.30 3.60
N GLU A 201 12.90 13.03 4.18
CA GLU A 201 14.20 12.48 4.62
C GLU A 201 14.17 12.16 6.11
N LEU A 202 14.81 11.06 6.49
CA LEU A 202 14.99 10.64 7.88
C LEU A 202 16.32 9.91 8.04
N ASP A 203 17.23 10.47 8.85
CA ASP A 203 18.50 9.84 9.27
C ASP A 203 19.35 9.23 8.13
N GLY A 204 19.39 9.92 6.99
CA GLY A 204 20.14 9.50 5.80
C GLY A 204 19.42 8.50 4.90
N GLY A 205 18.17 8.16 5.23
CA GLY A 205 17.25 7.39 4.39
C GLY A 205 16.03 8.22 3.99
N TYR A 206 15.02 7.53 3.49
CA TYR A 206 13.78 8.14 2.98
C TYR A 206 12.55 7.47 3.59
N VAL A 207 11.51 8.28 3.73
CA VAL A 207 10.17 7.84 4.12
C VAL A 207 9.15 8.37 3.13
N VAL A 208 8.14 7.57 2.85
CA VAL A 208 7.04 7.88 1.94
C VAL A 208 5.73 7.67 2.69
N SER A 209 4.79 8.59 2.56
CA SER A 209 3.51 8.49 3.26
C SER A 209 2.37 9.11 2.46
N SER A 210 1.16 8.59 2.70
CA SER A 210 -0.07 9.21 2.22
C SER A 210 -0.23 10.63 2.75
N GLU A 211 0.14 10.90 4.01
CA GLU A 211 0.02 12.23 4.63
C GLU A 211 1.26 12.60 5.45
N THR A 212 1.54 13.90 5.50
CA THR A 212 2.73 14.45 6.17
C THR A 212 2.67 14.33 7.69
N CYS A 213 1.50 14.17 8.31
CA CYS A 213 1.37 13.94 9.75
C CYS A 213 2.13 12.70 10.24
N ALA A 214 2.37 11.71 9.36
CA ALA A 214 3.19 10.56 9.67
C ALA A 214 4.68 10.91 9.87
N TYR A 215 5.15 11.98 9.24
CA TYR A 215 6.55 12.45 9.36
C TYR A 215 6.82 13.09 10.71
N ASP A 216 5.86 13.86 11.24
CA ASP A 216 5.98 14.48 12.56
C ASP A 216 6.14 13.42 13.65
N THR A 217 5.44 12.30 13.53
CA THR A 217 5.47 11.19 14.50
C THR A 217 6.85 10.54 14.61
N ILE A 218 7.62 10.53 13.52
CA ILE A 218 8.94 9.88 13.46
C ILE A 218 10.11 10.86 13.34
N GLY A 219 9.84 12.18 13.31
CA GLY A 219 10.86 13.23 13.19
C GLY A 219 11.47 13.35 11.80
N ALA A 220 10.78 12.92 10.73
CA ALA A 220 11.26 13.07 9.37
C ALA A 220 11.13 14.53 8.88
N LYS A 221 12.01 14.94 7.98
CA LYS A 221 12.03 16.28 7.40
C LYS A 221 11.40 16.26 6.02
N PHE A 222 10.27 16.93 5.91
CA PHE A 222 9.52 17.10 4.66
C PHE A 222 9.88 18.43 4.00
#